data_762e0d18dd311a7e60c26c0ae8516b91
#
_entry.id   762e0d18dd311a7e60c26c0ae8516b91
#
_cell.length_a   1.000
_cell.length_b   1.000
_cell.length_c   1.000
_cell.angle_alpha   90.00
_cell.angle_beta   90.00
_cell.angle_gamma   90.00
#
_symmetry.space_group_name_H-M   'P 1'
#
loop_
_entity.id
_entity.type
_entity.pdbx_description
1 polymer ?
#
loop_
_entity_poly.entity_id
_entity_poly.type
_entity_poly.pdbx_seq_one_letter_code
_entity_poly.pdbx_strand_id
1 'polypeptide(L)'
;MARMDIDFYAKHLGRRVEISLVLPSANLHEALNNHDKEYYQHRTEHFPLIIGLCGFGDNRKAWINNTTIESLCEKNHFAACFVNGENKWYLNLGPIDNHYDFLEEDLLDYLYGNFKNLSPEAPLFVIGVSMGGYGALYHYLTNVDKYAGCVALSPATKPDFIDESKFGTLQSHFLKQK
;
A
#
# COMPACT_ATOMS: atom_id res chain seq x y z
N MET A 1 -5.78 11.29 -13.74
CA MET A 1 -5.23 10.20 -12.91
C MET A 1 -4.46 9.21 -13.78
N ALA A 2 -3.20 8.94 -13.45
CA ALA A 2 -2.44 7.87 -14.08
C ALA A 2 -2.50 6.62 -13.20
N ARG A 3 -2.80 5.46 -13.79
CA ARG A 3 -2.79 4.16 -13.11
C ARG A 3 -1.79 3.24 -13.78
N MET A 4 -0.97 2.57 -12.98
CA MET A 4 0.08 1.67 -13.44
C MET A 4 0.04 0.38 -12.64
N ASP A 5 0.08 -0.76 -13.33
CA ASP A 5 0.41 -2.05 -12.73
C ASP A 5 1.91 -2.29 -12.95
N ILE A 6 2.63 -2.52 -11.89
CA ILE A 6 4.11 -2.58 -11.88
C ILE A 6 4.54 -3.90 -11.28
N ASP A 7 5.55 -4.50 -11.89
CA ASP A 7 6.18 -5.75 -11.46
C ASP A 7 7.67 -5.49 -11.18
N PHE A 8 8.12 -5.75 -9.97
CA PHE A 8 9.52 -5.61 -9.58
C PHE A 8 9.97 -6.73 -8.63
N TYR A 9 11.28 -6.89 -8.46
CA TYR A 9 11.83 -7.89 -7.55
C TYR A 9 11.89 -7.35 -6.14
N ALA A 10 11.19 -8.00 -5.21
CA ALA A 10 11.22 -7.68 -3.79
C ALA A 10 12.24 -8.58 -3.07
N LYS A 11 13.23 -7.97 -2.48
CA LYS A 11 14.34 -8.64 -1.79
C LYS A 11 13.85 -9.48 -0.60
N HIS A 12 13.00 -8.87 0.24
CA HIS A 12 12.51 -9.51 1.46
C HIS A 12 11.47 -10.61 1.22
N LEU A 13 10.89 -10.66 0.00
CA LEU A 13 10.01 -11.74 -0.43
C LEU A 13 10.69 -12.75 -1.37
N GLY A 14 11.93 -12.49 -1.78
CA GLY A 14 12.71 -13.38 -2.65
C GLY A 14 12.08 -13.64 -4.02
N ARG A 15 11.17 -12.78 -4.49
CA ARG A 15 10.42 -12.97 -5.74
C ARG A 15 10.00 -11.65 -6.37
N ARG A 16 9.50 -11.74 -7.60
CA ARG A 16 8.78 -10.63 -8.21
C ARG A 16 7.43 -10.45 -7.54
N VAL A 17 7.05 -9.19 -7.39
CA VAL A 17 5.77 -8.78 -6.81
C VAL A 17 5.09 -7.78 -7.72
N GLU A 18 3.78 -7.77 -7.67
CA GLU A 18 2.96 -6.81 -8.41
C GLU A 18 2.34 -5.80 -7.48
N ILE A 19 2.43 -4.54 -7.86
CA ILE A 19 1.73 -3.43 -7.19
C ILE A 19 0.84 -2.69 -8.19
N SER A 20 -0.17 -1.99 -7.69
CA SER A 20 -0.95 -1.03 -8.48
C SER A 20 -0.70 0.38 -7.93
N LEU A 21 -0.10 1.25 -8.74
CA LEU A 21 0.21 2.62 -8.37
C LEU A 21 -0.73 3.58 -9.08
N VAL A 22 -1.29 4.50 -8.32
CA VAL A 22 -2.17 5.57 -8.78
C VAL A 22 -1.48 6.90 -8.47
N LEU A 23 -1.25 7.71 -9.52
CA LEU A 23 -0.65 9.02 -9.40
C LEU A 23 -1.58 10.11 -9.93
N PRO A 24 -1.69 11.26 -9.25
CA PRO A 24 -2.38 12.41 -9.80
C PRO A 24 -1.77 12.82 -11.15
N SER A 25 -2.62 13.12 -12.12
CA SER A 25 -2.21 13.60 -13.44
C SER A 25 -3.05 14.81 -13.84
N ALA A 26 -2.63 15.52 -14.86
CA ALA A 26 -3.41 16.61 -15.39
C ALA A 26 -4.82 16.12 -15.77
N ASN A 27 -5.86 16.81 -15.31
CA ASN A 27 -7.20 16.58 -15.76
C ASN A 27 -7.42 17.23 -17.15
N LEU A 28 -8.58 16.99 -17.78
CA LEU A 28 -8.86 17.52 -19.10
C LEU A 28 -8.77 19.05 -19.18
N HIS A 29 -9.25 19.76 -18.16
CA HIS A 29 -9.23 21.23 -18.13
C HIS A 29 -7.79 21.74 -18.00
N GLU A 30 -6.98 21.14 -17.16
CA GLU A 30 -5.56 21.45 -17.01
C GLU A 30 -4.78 21.13 -18.30
N ALA A 31 -5.05 19.97 -18.92
CA ALA A 31 -4.43 19.60 -20.18
C ALA A 31 -4.76 20.54 -21.34
N LEU A 32 -6.00 21.07 -21.38
CA LEU A 32 -6.44 21.99 -22.43
C LEU A 32 -5.93 23.44 -22.23
N ASN A 33 -5.72 23.87 -20.99
CA ASN A 33 -5.40 25.26 -20.67
C ASN A 33 -3.93 25.49 -20.28
N ASN A 34 -3.23 24.46 -19.89
CA ASN A 34 -1.85 24.54 -19.50
C ASN A 34 -1.03 23.52 -20.26
N HIS A 35 -0.15 24.01 -21.02
CA HIS A 35 0.89 23.36 -21.73
C HIS A 35 1.44 22.16 -20.97
N ASP A 36 1.05 21.00 -21.38
CA ASP A 36 1.39 19.66 -20.85
C ASP A 36 2.88 19.54 -20.46
N LYS A 37 3.77 20.16 -21.24
CA LYS A 37 5.21 20.14 -20.96
C LYS A 37 5.58 20.84 -19.65
N GLU A 38 5.01 22.01 -19.37
CA GLU A 38 5.25 22.73 -18.12
C GLU A 38 4.68 21.97 -16.92
N TYR A 39 3.47 21.44 -17.05
CA TYR A 39 2.83 20.64 -16.00
C TYR A 39 3.68 19.46 -15.56
N TYR A 40 4.24 18.67 -16.50
CA TYR A 40 5.02 17.49 -16.17
C TYR A 40 6.51 17.76 -15.92
N GLN A 41 7.09 18.80 -16.54
CA GLN A 41 8.53 19.09 -16.42
C GLN A 41 8.86 19.94 -15.19
N HIS A 42 7.98 20.86 -14.80
CA HIS A 42 8.22 21.80 -13.70
C HIS A 42 7.50 21.45 -12.40
N ARG A 43 6.81 20.31 -12.36
CA ARG A 43 6.16 19.86 -11.14
C ARG A 43 7.22 19.42 -10.11
N THR A 44 7.38 20.23 -9.07
CA THR A 44 8.28 19.96 -7.93
C THR A 44 7.53 19.41 -6.71
N GLU A 45 6.20 19.33 -6.79
CA GLU A 45 5.35 18.87 -5.70
C GLU A 45 5.51 17.39 -5.46
N HIS A 46 5.75 17.02 -4.19
CA HIS A 46 5.69 15.65 -3.74
C HIS A 46 4.28 15.31 -3.24
N PHE A 47 3.72 14.22 -3.73
CA PHE A 47 2.41 13.78 -3.30
C PHE A 47 2.47 13.08 -1.95
N PRO A 48 1.52 13.35 -1.04
CA PRO A 48 1.26 12.43 0.05
C PRO A 48 0.96 11.04 -0.51
N LEU A 49 1.53 10.01 0.11
CA LEU A 49 1.41 8.62 -0.37
C LEU A 49 0.53 7.79 0.57
N ILE A 50 -0.43 7.08 -0.01
CA ILE A 50 -1.27 6.11 0.68
C ILE A 50 -0.80 4.70 0.29
N ILE A 51 -0.46 3.87 1.27
CA ILE A 51 -0.28 2.43 1.08
C ILE A 51 -1.59 1.71 1.42
N GLY A 52 -2.19 1.03 0.45
CA GLY A 52 -3.47 0.35 0.58
C GLY A 52 -3.31 -1.16 0.71
N LEU A 53 -3.78 -1.70 1.83
CA LEU A 53 -3.69 -3.11 2.22
C LEU A 53 -5.05 -3.80 2.01
N CYS A 54 -5.09 -4.87 1.22
CA CYS A 54 -6.31 -5.63 0.94
C CYS A 54 -6.68 -6.61 2.06
N GLY A 55 -7.92 -7.06 2.07
CA GLY A 55 -8.42 -8.10 2.98
C GLY A 55 -7.92 -9.50 2.62
N PHE A 56 -8.26 -10.47 3.47
CA PHE A 56 -7.98 -11.89 3.23
C PHE A 56 -8.72 -12.38 1.98
N GLY A 57 -8.05 -13.13 1.13
CA GLY A 57 -8.60 -13.65 -0.12
C GLY A 57 -8.68 -12.64 -1.28
N ASP A 58 -8.21 -11.43 -1.05
CA ASP A 58 -8.25 -10.35 -2.02
C ASP A 58 -6.85 -9.95 -2.53
N ASN A 59 -6.77 -8.99 -3.43
CA ASN A 59 -5.53 -8.57 -4.08
C ASN A 59 -5.43 -7.04 -4.20
N ARG A 60 -4.32 -6.55 -4.75
CA ARG A 60 -4.01 -5.13 -4.94
C ARG A 60 -5.10 -4.32 -5.67
N LYS A 61 -5.94 -4.98 -6.47
CA LYS A 61 -7.01 -4.30 -7.23
C LYS A 61 -8.31 -4.09 -6.44
N ALA A 62 -8.42 -4.68 -5.24
CA ALA A 62 -9.63 -4.60 -4.42
C ALA A 62 -10.08 -3.15 -4.16
N TRP A 63 -9.16 -2.30 -3.75
CA TRP A 63 -9.45 -0.89 -3.49
C TRP A 63 -9.92 -0.15 -4.74
N ILE A 64 -9.26 -0.39 -5.87
CA ILE A 64 -9.56 0.26 -7.16
C ILE A 64 -10.92 -0.20 -7.68
N ASN A 65 -11.20 -1.51 -7.61
CA ASN A 65 -12.40 -2.09 -8.20
C ASN A 65 -13.66 -1.87 -7.35
N ASN A 66 -13.51 -1.76 -6.03
CA ASN A 66 -14.64 -1.76 -5.11
C ASN A 66 -14.89 -0.39 -4.46
N THR A 67 -14.09 0.63 -4.78
CA THR A 67 -14.21 1.96 -4.18
C THR A 67 -14.00 3.07 -5.20
N THR A 68 -14.22 4.31 -4.81
CA THR A 68 -13.91 5.51 -5.58
C THR A 68 -12.53 6.08 -5.27
N ILE A 69 -11.59 5.25 -4.77
CA ILE A 69 -10.29 5.72 -4.27
C ILE A 69 -9.48 6.49 -5.32
N GLU A 70 -9.52 6.07 -6.58
CA GLU A 70 -8.83 6.78 -7.67
C GLU A 70 -9.34 8.22 -7.81
N SER A 71 -10.65 8.43 -7.80
CA SER A 71 -11.27 9.77 -7.89
C SER A 71 -10.92 10.62 -6.66
N LEU A 72 -10.90 10.03 -5.47
CA LEU A 72 -10.51 10.71 -4.24
C LEU A 72 -9.04 11.13 -4.27
N CYS A 73 -8.16 10.25 -4.74
CA CYS A 73 -6.73 10.53 -4.89
C CYS A 73 -6.50 11.68 -5.90
N GLU A 74 -7.19 11.66 -7.04
CA GLU A 74 -7.09 12.72 -8.03
C GLU A 74 -7.55 14.07 -7.48
N LYS A 75 -8.73 14.10 -6.86
CA LYS A 75 -9.32 15.32 -6.33
C LYS A 75 -8.49 15.98 -5.23
N ASN A 76 -7.82 15.17 -4.41
CA ASN A 76 -7.08 15.63 -3.25
C ASN A 76 -5.55 15.59 -3.44
N HIS A 77 -5.07 15.29 -4.66
CA HIS A 77 -3.64 15.22 -4.99
C HIS A 77 -2.84 14.24 -4.13
N PHE A 78 -3.41 13.05 -3.85
CA PHE A 78 -2.71 11.94 -3.20
C PHE A 78 -2.24 10.92 -4.24
N ALA A 79 -1.06 10.37 -4.04
CA ALA A 79 -0.66 9.10 -4.65
C ALA A 79 -1.17 7.93 -3.81
N ALA A 80 -1.46 6.80 -4.44
CA ALA A 80 -1.82 5.58 -3.72
C ALA A 80 -1.16 4.35 -4.34
N CYS A 81 -0.59 3.51 -3.50
CA CYS A 81 0.01 2.24 -3.90
C CYS A 81 -0.70 1.09 -3.19
N PHE A 82 -1.20 0.14 -3.98
CA PHE A 82 -1.92 -1.03 -3.49
C PHE A 82 -1.09 -2.29 -3.70
N VAL A 83 -1.02 -3.13 -2.67
CA VAL A 83 -0.18 -4.32 -2.63
C VAL A 83 -0.99 -5.59 -2.41
N ASN A 84 -0.41 -6.73 -2.79
CA ASN A 84 -0.96 -8.05 -2.46
C ASN A 84 -0.54 -8.44 -1.04
N GLY A 85 -1.50 -8.85 -0.21
CA GLY A 85 -1.24 -9.35 1.14
C GLY A 85 -0.99 -10.85 1.20
N GLU A 86 -1.33 -11.58 0.12
CA GLU A 86 -1.15 -13.03 -0.03
C GLU A 86 -1.62 -13.86 1.17
N ASN A 87 -2.60 -13.34 1.90
CA ASN A 87 -3.12 -13.92 3.15
C ASN A 87 -2.06 -14.07 4.27
N LYS A 88 -0.98 -13.26 4.22
CA LYS A 88 0.17 -13.31 5.14
C LYS A 88 0.13 -12.24 6.24
N TRP A 89 -1.00 -11.56 6.41
CA TRP A 89 -1.22 -10.58 7.47
C TRP A 89 -0.24 -9.41 7.49
N TYR A 90 0.53 -9.23 6.41
CA TYR A 90 1.55 -8.16 6.28
C TYR A 90 2.66 -8.26 7.33
N LEU A 91 3.08 -9.48 7.66
CA LEU A 91 4.06 -9.78 8.70
C LEU A 91 5.25 -10.55 8.15
N ASN A 92 6.32 -10.58 8.93
CA ASN A 92 7.47 -11.42 8.64
C ASN A 92 7.20 -12.85 9.08
N LEU A 93 7.23 -13.81 8.15
CA LEU A 93 6.92 -15.21 8.39
C LEU A 93 8.11 -16.15 8.15
N GLY A 94 9.23 -15.65 7.64
CA GLY A 94 10.40 -16.46 7.38
C GLY A 94 11.46 -15.77 6.53
N PRO A 95 12.56 -16.44 6.20
CA PRO A 95 13.74 -15.80 5.58
C PRO A 95 13.49 -15.10 4.24
N ILE A 96 12.48 -15.52 3.48
CA ILE A 96 12.10 -14.97 2.16
C ILE A 96 10.58 -14.76 2.05
N ASP A 97 9.91 -14.54 3.18
CA ASP A 97 8.46 -14.32 3.25
C ASP A 97 8.16 -13.21 4.28
N ASN A 98 8.94 -12.13 4.19
CA ASN A 98 8.93 -11.01 5.12
C ASN A 98 8.11 -9.86 4.55
N HIS A 99 6.78 -9.96 4.69
CA HIS A 99 5.85 -8.95 4.19
C HIS A 99 5.93 -7.61 4.94
N TYR A 100 6.33 -7.63 6.20
CA TYR A 100 6.56 -6.41 6.96
C TYR A 100 7.74 -5.63 6.37
N ASP A 101 8.91 -6.27 6.24
CA ASP A 101 10.11 -5.62 5.70
C ASP A 101 9.93 -5.23 4.21
N PHE A 102 9.18 -6.03 3.46
CA PHE A 102 8.80 -5.68 2.09
C PHE A 102 8.06 -4.32 2.03
N LEU A 103 7.08 -4.10 2.91
CA LEU A 103 6.32 -2.84 2.93
C LEU A 103 7.17 -1.67 3.44
N GLU A 104 7.96 -1.92 4.49
CA GLU A 104 8.70 -0.86 5.17
C GLU A 104 9.99 -0.45 4.45
N GLU A 105 10.56 -1.34 3.66
CA GLU A 105 11.83 -1.13 2.95
C GLU A 105 11.65 -1.24 1.44
N ASP A 106 11.51 -2.47 0.88
CA ASP A 106 11.57 -2.71 -0.57
C ASP A 106 10.59 -1.85 -1.37
N LEU A 107 9.33 -1.76 -0.90
CA LEU A 107 8.29 -1.02 -1.58
C LEU A 107 8.57 0.49 -1.60
N LEU A 108 8.93 1.04 -0.45
CA LEU A 108 9.17 2.48 -0.33
C LEU A 108 10.45 2.89 -1.06
N ASP A 109 11.52 2.10 -0.96
CA ASP A 109 12.76 2.33 -1.71
C ASP A 109 12.49 2.30 -3.21
N TYR A 110 11.69 1.32 -3.67
CA TYR A 110 11.31 1.22 -5.07
C TYR A 110 10.52 2.46 -5.53
N LEU A 111 9.51 2.86 -4.76
CA LEU A 111 8.64 3.99 -5.11
C LEU A 111 9.40 5.32 -5.10
N TYR A 112 10.16 5.59 -4.07
CA TYR A 112 10.91 6.85 -3.96
C TYR A 112 12.08 6.93 -4.95
N GLY A 113 12.70 5.79 -5.26
CA GLY A 113 13.80 5.73 -6.22
C GLY A 113 13.37 5.90 -7.69
N ASN A 114 12.13 5.54 -8.04
CA ASN A 114 11.66 5.52 -9.43
C ASN A 114 10.66 6.63 -9.78
N PHE A 115 10.01 7.24 -8.81
CA PHE A 115 8.97 8.26 -9.03
C PHE A 115 9.34 9.58 -8.38
N LYS A 116 9.81 10.53 -9.16
CA LYS A 116 10.30 11.84 -8.70
C LYS A 116 9.31 12.65 -7.85
N ASN A 117 8.00 12.36 -8.00
CA ASN A 117 6.94 13.05 -7.25
C ASN A 117 6.54 12.29 -5.97
N LEU A 118 7.26 11.22 -5.63
CA LEU A 118 7.15 10.52 -4.34
C LEU A 118 8.44 10.76 -3.56
N SER A 119 8.31 11.05 -2.27
CA SER A 119 9.45 11.40 -1.42
C SER A 119 9.19 10.97 0.02
N PRO A 120 10.22 10.52 0.77
CA PRO A 120 10.08 10.27 2.20
C PRO A 120 9.77 11.55 3.02
N GLU A 121 9.95 12.73 2.44
CA GLU A 121 9.61 14.01 3.07
C GLU A 121 8.10 14.33 3.00
N ALA A 122 7.36 13.68 2.07
CA ALA A 122 5.92 13.85 1.97
C ALA A 122 5.18 12.95 2.97
N PRO A 123 3.97 13.34 3.42
CA PRO A 123 3.19 12.52 4.34
C PRO A 123 2.91 11.12 3.80
N LEU A 124 3.20 10.09 4.59
CA LEU A 124 2.92 8.69 4.31
C LEU A 124 1.72 8.23 5.15
N PHE A 125 0.76 7.58 4.51
CA PHE A 125 -0.42 7.02 5.16
C PHE A 125 -0.54 5.53 4.85
N VAL A 126 -1.15 4.79 5.77
CA VAL A 126 -1.50 3.39 5.54
C VAL A 126 -3.00 3.18 5.75
N ILE A 127 -3.65 2.51 4.81
CA ILE A 127 -5.07 2.16 4.91
C ILE A 127 -5.26 0.66 4.69
N GLY A 128 -6.25 0.07 5.35
CA GLY A 128 -6.51 -1.36 5.17
C GLY A 128 -7.90 -1.78 5.59
N VAL A 129 -8.35 -2.91 5.07
CA VAL A 129 -9.65 -3.51 5.40
C VAL A 129 -9.45 -4.93 5.91
N SER A 130 -10.17 -5.34 6.98
CA SER A 130 -10.13 -6.69 7.54
C SER A 130 -8.70 -7.13 7.92
N MET A 131 -8.12 -8.14 7.26
CA MET A 131 -6.70 -8.52 7.38
C MET A 131 -5.77 -7.33 7.08
N GLY A 132 -6.07 -6.55 6.03
CA GLY A 132 -5.33 -5.33 5.72
C GLY A 132 -5.52 -4.24 6.77
N GLY A 133 -6.68 -4.19 7.42
CA GLY A 133 -6.94 -3.29 8.55
C GLY A 133 -6.06 -3.64 9.77
N TYR A 134 -5.88 -4.93 10.05
CA TYR A 134 -4.89 -5.39 11.03
C TYR A 134 -3.47 -4.96 10.64
N GLY A 135 -3.07 -5.23 9.37
CA GLY A 135 -1.77 -4.83 8.86
C GLY A 135 -1.54 -3.33 8.98
N ALA A 136 -2.53 -2.51 8.60
CA ALA A 136 -2.44 -1.05 8.70
C ALA A 136 -2.20 -0.58 10.14
N LEU A 137 -2.94 -1.13 11.11
CA LEU A 137 -2.71 -0.82 12.53
C LEU A 137 -1.33 -1.27 13.00
N TYR A 138 -0.91 -2.48 12.61
CA TYR A 138 0.37 -3.03 13.04
C TYR A 138 1.55 -2.18 12.52
N HIS A 139 1.55 -1.86 11.22
CA HIS A 139 2.58 -1.01 10.61
C HIS A 139 2.61 0.41 11.21
N TYR A 140 1.43 1.02 11.39
CA TYR A 140 1.32 2.34 11.99
C TYR A 140 1.82 2.36 13.44
N LEU A 141 1.38 1.44 14.28
CA LEU A 141 1.73 1.42 15.70
C LEU A 141 3.19 1.05 15.97
N THR A 142 3.82 0.30 15.07
CA THR A 142 5.25 -0.02 15.16
C THR A 142 6.16 1.07 14.57
N ASN A 143 5.60 2.01 13.77
CA ASN A 143 6.35 3.07 13.09
C ASN A 143 5.62 4.42 13.18
N VAL A 144 5.22 4.83 14.38
CA VAL A 144 4.39 6.04 14.60
C VAL A 144 5.02 7.33 14.07
N ASP A 145 6.35 7.40 14.03
CA ASP A 145 7.07 8.58 13.53
C ASP A 145 7.18 8.60 11.99
N LYS A 146 6.94 7.47 11.34
CA LYS A 146 7.04 7.32 9.88
C LYS A 146 5.72 7.64 9.17
N TYR A 147 4.60 7.23 9.76
CA TYR A 147 3.29 7.39 9.17
C TYR A 147 2.57 8.61 9.72
N ALA A 148 2.11 9.48 8.82
CA ALA A 148 1.28 10.64 9.16
C ALA A 148 -0.14 10.25 9.64
N GLY A 149 -0.60 9.04 9.32
CA GLY A 149 -1.88 8.52 9.76
C GLY A 149 -2.21 7.13 9.26
N CYS A 150 -3.25 6.55 9.89
CA CYS A 150 -3.73 5.20 9.59
C CYS A 150 -5.25 5.17 9.51
N VAL A 151 -5.79 4.41 8.55
CA VAL A 151 -7.22 4.07 8.48
C VAL A 151 -7.38 2.55 8.46
N ALA A 152 -7.98 2.00 9.50
CA ALA A 152 -8.25 0.57 9.61
C ALA A 152 -9.77 0.32 9.58
N LEU A 153 -10.25 -0.26 8.47
CA LEU A 153 -11.65 -0.57 8.27
C LEU A 153 -11.94 -2.00 8.71
N SER A 154 -12.81 -2.15 9.72
CA SER A 154 -13.17 -3.47 10.28
C SER A 154 -11.95 -4.38 10.49
N PRO A 155 -10.90 -3.91 11.22
CA PRO A 155 -9.65 -4.65 11.35
C PRO A 155 -9.87 -5.98 12.09
N ALA A 156 -9.24 -7.04 11.62
CA ALA A 156 -9.27 -8.34 12.28
C ALA A 156 -8.29 -8.38 13.47
N THR A 157 -8.64 -7.67 14.56
CA THR A 157 -7.76 -7.45 15.73
C THR A 157 -7.79 -8.59 16.75
N LYS A 158 -8.75 -9.52 16.66
CA LYS A 158 -8.83 -10.70 17.52
C LYS A 158 -8.62 -11.96 16.71
N PRO A 159 -7.41 -12.50 16.66
CA PRO A 159 -7.13 -13.76 15.96
C PRO A 159 -7.83 -14.99 16.59
N ASP A 160 -8.37 -14.87 17.82
CA ASP A 160 -8.97 -15.97 18.57
C ASP A 160 -10.23 -16.59 17.92
N PHE A 161 -10.88 -15.90 16.96
CA PHE A 161 -12.00 -16.46 16.19
C PHE A 161 -11.58 -17.00 14.81
N ILE A 162 -10.30 -17.00 14.52
CA ILE A 162 -9.78 -17.63 13.33
C ILE A 162 -9.69 -19.13 13.63
N ASP A 163 -10.69 -19.87 13.19
CA ASP A 163 -10.71 -21.32 13.28
C ASP A 163 -9.53 -21.91 12.50
N GLU A 164 -8.54 -22.42 13.20
CA GLU A 164 -7.32 -23.01 12.62
C GLU A 164 -7.63 -24.07 11.55
N SER A 165 -8.76 -24.78 11.68
CA SER A 165 -9.20 -25.79 10.72
C SER A 165 -9.59 -25.20 9.36
N LYS A 166 -9.99 -23.92 9.32
CA LYS A 166 -10.46 -23.24 8.11
C LYS A 166 -9.36 -22.49 7.36
N PHE A 167 -8.30 -22.10 8.05
CA PHE A 167 -7.28 -21.18 7.51
C PHE A 167 -5.85 -21.76 7.44
N GLY A 168 -5.62 -22.96 7.95
CA GLY A 168 -4.36 -23.69 7.80
C GLY A 168 -3.23 -23.27 8.74
N THR A 169 -2.10 -23.95 8.63
CA THR A 169 -0.94 -23.91 9.52
C THR A 169 -0.24 -22.55 9.65
N LEU A 170 -0.40 -21.64 8.69
CA LEU A 170 0.26 -20.31 8.72
C LEU A 170 -0.30 -19.42 9.84
N GLN A 171 -1.59 -19.55 10.15
CA GLN A 171 -2.22 -18.81 11.23
C GLN A 171 -1.93 -19.37 12.61
N SER A 172 -1.73 -20.69 12.73
CA SER A 172 -1.34 -21.30 14.00
C SER A 172 0.03 -20.86 14.47
N HIS A 173 0.92 -20.52 13.53
CA HIS A 173 2.24 -19.96 13.85
C HIS A 173 2.13 -18.56 14.45
N PHE A 174 1.17 -17.78 13.97
CA PHE A 174 0.89 -16.42 14.40
C PHE A 174 0.34 -16.35 15.84
N LEU A 175 -0.54 -17.29 16.19
CA LEU A 175 -1.17 -17.35 17.52
C LEU A 175 -0.21 -17.84 18.61
N LYS A 176 0.91 -18.48 18.23
CA LYS A 176 1.89 -19.04 19.18
C LYS A 176 3.03 -18.09 19.55
N GLN A 177 3.09 -16.89 18.98
CA GLN A 177 4.11 -15.89 19.32
C GLN A 177 3.60 -14.88 20.37
N LYS A 178 2.88 -15.35 21.39
CA LYS A 178 2.59 -14.58 22.61
C LYS A 178 3.71 -14.72 23.60
#